data_83a01a6d19455ae42e8d44f5367bbf28
#
_entry.id   83a01a6d19455ae42e8d44f5367bbf28
#
_cell.length_a   1.000
_cell.length_b   1.000
_cell.length_c   1.000
_cell.angle_alpha   90.00
_cell.angle_beta   90.00
_cell.angle_gamma   90.00
#
_symmetry.space_group_name_H-M   'P 1'
#
loop_
_entity.id
_entity.type
_entity.pdbx_description
1 polymer ?
#
loop_
_entity_poly.entity_id
_entity_poly.type
_entity_poly.pdbx_seq_one_letter_code
_entity_poly.pdbx_strand_id
1 'polypeptide(L)'
;KQIVGVVTPTSGDILKHGRVTALLELVTGFNSELTGYENIYLNGTLIGMSNKEIDSKLEEIINFSELGAYIYEPIKTYSSGMTMRLAFSIAIFSQPQILIVDEALSVGDAHFSAKCTKALKERKEQKMSIIYVSHDLNSLKILCDRVILLNHGEVVKVGTPEDVINKYNFLI
;
A
#
# COMPACT_ATOMS: atom_id res chain seq x y z
N LYS A 1 -2.70 2.37 -11.45
CA LYS A 1 -3.86 3.26 -11.69
C LYS A 1 -5.01 2.53 -12.37
N GLN A 2 -4.78 1.77 -13.47
CA GLN A 2 -5.85 1.02 -14.16
C GLN A 2 -6.50 -0.04 -13.27
N ILE A 3 -5.72 -0.83 -12.51
CA ILE A 3 -6.25 -1.87 -11.62
C ILE A 3 -7.17 -1.27 -10.55
N VAL A 4 -6.87 -0.09 -10.07
CA VAL A 4 -7.72 0.59 -9.07
C VAL A 4 -8.97 1.20 -9.71
N GLY A 5 -8.90 1.54 -10.98
CA GLY A 5 -10.01 2.11 -11.74
C GLY A 5 -9.94 3.63 -11.91
N VAL A 6 -8.82 4.25 -11.56
CA VAL A 6 -8.58 5.69 -11.77
C VAL A 6 -8.40 6.02 -13.25
N VAL A 7 -7.90 5.05 -14.03
CA VAL A 7 -7.69 5.19 -15.47
C VAL A 7 -8.35 4.01 -16.17
N THR A 8 -9.16 4.29 -17.18
CA THR A 8 -9.77 3.26 -18.04
C THR A 8 -8.72 2.67 -18.99
N PRO A 9 -8.65 1.35 -19.17
CA PRO A 9 -7.78 0.76 -20.17
C PRO A 9 -8.22 1.15 -21.59
N THR A 10 -7.28 1.36 -22.51
CA THR A 10 -7.56 1.68 -23.92
C THR A 10 -8.23 0.49 -24.61
N SER A 11 -7.89 -0.73 -24.23
CA SER A 11 -8.48 -1.96 -24.74
C SER A 11 -8.37 -3.07 -23.67
N GLY A 12 -9.20 -4.10 -23.80
CA GLY A 12 -9.26 -5.21 -22.86
C GLY A 12 -10.03 -4.87 -21.59
N ASP A 13 -10.20 -5.88 -20.73
CA ASP A 13 -10.99 -5.80 -19.50
C ASP A 13 -10.15 -6.11 -18.26
N ILE A 14 -10.47 -5.44 -17.16
CA ILE A 14 -9.89 -5.71 -15.84
C ILE A 14 -10.99 -6.22 -14.92
N LEU A 15 -10.94 -7.51 -14.61
CA LEU A 15 -11.86 -8.13 -13.66
C LEU A 15 -11.28 -8.07 -12.26
N LYS A 16 -12.04 -7.51 -11.33
CA LYS A 16 -11.67 -7.37 -9.90
C LYS A 16 -12.69 -8.11 -9.04
N HIS A 17 -12.21 -8.97 -8.18
CA HIS A 17 -13.04 -9.67 -7.20
C HIS A 17 -12.66 -9.22 -5.79
N GLY A 18 -13.44 -8.29 -5.23
CA GLY A 18 -13.25 -7.76 -3.89
C GLY A 18 -12.80 -6.30 -3.83
N ARG A 19 -12.67 -5.81 -2.60
CA ARG A 19 -12.23 -4.45 -2.31
C ARG A 19 -10.74 -4.29 -2.57
N VAL A 20 -10.39 -3.33 -3.43
CA VAL A 20 -9.01 -2.99 -3.78
C VAL A 20 -8.64 -1.68 -3.09
N THR A 21 -7.53 -1.67 -2.37
CA THR A 21 -6.95 -0.46 -1.79
C THR A 21 -5.56 -0.25 -2.35
N ALA A 22 -5.26 0.96 -2.83
CA ALA A 22 -3.91 1.33 -3.27
C ALA A 22 -3.32 2.38 -2.34
N LEU A 23 -2.10 2.14 -1.87
CA LEU A 23 -1.46 2.98 -0.89
C LEU A 23 -1.21 4.41 -1.40
N LEU A 24 -0.77 4.55 -2.66
CA LEU A 24 -0.50 5.87 -3.24
C LEU A 24 -1.77 6.73 -3.33
N GLU A 25 -2.92 6.12 -3.57
CA GLU A 25 -4.20 6.82 -3.65
C GLU A 25 -4.66 7.34 -2.30
N LEU A 26 -4.37 6.62 -1.23
CA LEU A 26 -4.62 7.11 0.14
C LEU A 26 -3.83 8.39 0.43
N VAL A 27 -2.55 8.42 0.06
CA VAL A 27 -1.72 9.62 0.26
C VAL A 27 -2.28 10.82 -0.51
N THR A 28 -2.70 10.62 -1.75
CA THR A 28 -3.29 11.70 -2.57
C THR A 28 -4.70 12.09 -2.12
N GLY A 29 -5.39 11.24 -1.40
CA GLY A 29 -6.72 11.48 -0.84
C GLY A 29 -6.75 12.26 0.47
N PHE A 30 -5.59 12.54 1.07
CA PHE A 30 -5.55 13.30 2.31
C PHE A 30 -5.93 14.78 2.08
N ASN A 31 -6.74 15.29 3.00
CA ASN A 31 -7.02 16.72 3.08
C ASN A 31 -6.01 17.38 4.02
N SER A 32 -5.19 18.27 3.50
CA SER A 32 -4.10 18.92 4.22
C SER A 32 -4.56 19.80 5.40
N GLU A 33 -5.78 20.31 5.35
CA GLU A 33 -6.35 21.18 6.39
C GLU A 33 -6.94 20.38 7.57
N LEU A 34 -7.24 19.11 7.36
CA LEU A 34 -7.75 18.21 8.39
C LEU A 34 -6.59 17.59 9.18
N THR A 35 -6.87 17.24 10.42
CA THR A 35 -5.96 16.49 11.29
C THR A 35 -5.74 15.07 10.76
N GLY A 36 -4.68 14.39 11.24
CA GLY A 36 -4.50 12.98 10.95
C GLY A 36 -5.69 12.13 11.39
N TYR A 37 -6.24 12.44 12.56
CA TYR A 37 -7.44 11.78 13.10
C TYR A 37 -8.65 11.90 12.16
N GLU A 38 -8.95 13.11 11.68
CA GLU A 38 -10.06 13.36 10.74
C GLU A 38 -9.80 12.70 9.38
N ASN A 39 -8.54 12.68 8.94
CA ASN A 39 -8.14 12.00 7.71
C ASN A 39 -8.28 10.47 7.79
N ILE A 40 -8.19 9.85 8.97
CA ILE A 40 -8.51 8.42 9.13
C ILE A 40 -9.96 8.16 8.73
N TYR A 41 -10.90 8.98 9.19
CA TYR A 41 -12.32 8.84 8.82
C TYR A 41 -12.57 9.15 7.34
N LEU A 42 -12.01 10.25 6.85
CA LEU A 42 -12.14 10.65 5.44
C LEU A 42 -11.66 9.52 4.51
N ASN A 43 -10.42 9.10 4.69
CA ASN A 43 -9.82 8.10 3.82
C ASN A 43 -10.36 6.68 4.05
N GLY A 44 -10.66 6.32 5.30
CA GLY A 44 -11.34 5.07 5.62
C GLY A 44 -12.66 4.94 4.87
N THR A 45 -13.46 6.01 4.86
CA THR A 45 -14.73 6.06 4.11
C THR A 45 -14.51 5.98 2.59
N LEU A 46 -13.52 6.70 2.06
CA LEU A 46 -13.19 6.68 0.62
C LEU A 46 -12.79 5.28 0.11
N ILE A 47 -12.13 4.49 0.93
CA ILE A 47 -11.76 3.11 0.59
C ILE A 47 -12.85 2.08 0.98
N GLY A 48 -14.03 2.55 1.38
CA GLY A 48 -15.22 1.73 1.61
C GLY A 48 -15.35 1.13 3.01
N MET A 49 -14.68 1.69 4.03
CA MET A 49 -14.97 1.34 5.42
C MET A 49 -16.22 2.07 5.91
N SER A 50 -17.05 1.40 6.67
CA SER A 50 -18.10 2.04 7.46
C SER A 50 -17.50 2.73 8.70
N ASN A 51 -18.21 3.72 9.26
CA ASN A 51 -17.76 4.38 10.49
C ASN A 51 -17.55 3.38 11.64
N LYS A 52 -18.39 2.35 11.74
CA LYS A 52 -18.21 1.28 12.75
C LYS A 52 -16.91 0.49 12.56
N GLU A 53 -16.53 0.21 11.32
CA GLU A 53 -15.25 -0.45 11.02
C GLU A 53 -14.08 0.47 11.38
N ILE A 54 -14.18 1.77 11.05
CA ILE A 54 -13.16 2.75 11.39
C ILE A 54 -13.02 2.85 12.90
N ASP A 55 -14.11 3.02 13.65
CA ASP A 55 -14.12 3.10 15.12
C ASP A 55 -13.46 1.87 15.75
N SER A 56 -13.77 0.67 15.23
CA SER A 56 -13.20 -0.58 15.73
C SER A 56 -11.70 -0.74 15.48
N LYS A 57 -11.13 -0.01 14.50
CA LYS A 57 -9.73 -0.08 14.09
C LYS A 57 -8.94 1.17 14.42
N LEU A 58 -9.60 2.20 14.93
CA LEU A 58 -9.02 3.52 15.14
C LEU A 58 -7.75 3.49 15.99
N GLU A 59 -7.83 2.83 17.14
CA GLU A 59 -6.69 2.72 18.05
C GLU A 59 -5.52 1.93 17.43
N GLU A 60 -5.82 0.85 16.71
CA GLU A 60 -4.81 0.06 15.99
C GLU A 60 -4.11 0.91 14.90
N ILE A 61 -4.88 1.71 14.14
CA ILE A 61 -4.36 2.61 13.10
C ILE A 61 -3.44 3.66 13.73
N ILE A 62 -3.89 4.34 14.79
CA ILE A 62 -3.13 5.39 15.47
C ILE A 62 -1.82 4.81 16.05
N ASN A 63 -1.90 3.71 16.77
CA ASN A 63 -0.74 3.07 17.39
C ASN A 63 0.26 2.56 16.35
N PHE A 64 -0.23 2.00 15.23
CA PHE A 64 0.64 1.52 14.17
C PHE A 64 1.38 2.66 13.47
N SER A 65 0.73 3.81 13.28
CA SER A 65 1.32 4.97 12.60
C SER A 65 2.51 5.58 13.36
N GLU A 66 2.57 5.39 14.68
CA GLU A 66 3.59 5.96 15.58
C GLU A 66 3.67 7.50 15.53
N LEU A 67 2.56 8.15 15.20
CA LEU A 67 2.51 9.61 15.12
C LEU A 67 2.33 10.27 16.49
N GLY A 68 1.91 9.51 17.50
CA GLY A 68 1.68 10.06 18.84
C GLY A 68 0.71 11.23 18.84
N ALA A 69 1.07 12.31 19.50
CA ALA A 69 0.23 13.51 19.59
C ALA A 69 0.03 14.23 18.23
N TYR A 70 0.92 14.00 17.27
CA TYR A 70 0.77 14.60 15.93
C TYR A 70 -0.49 14.14 15.20
N ILE A 71 -1.12 13.04 15.63
CA ILE A 71 -2.37 12.58 15.02
C ILE A 71 -3.48 13.65 15.08
N TYR A 72 -3.42 14.57 16.03
CA TYR A 72 -4.37 15.67 16.20
C TYR A 72 -3.93 16.98 15.51
N GLU A 73 -2.78 16.97 14.84
CA GLU A 73 -2.29 18.10 14.07
C GLU A 73 -2.72 17.99 12.59
N PRO A 74 -2.91 19.12 11.88
CA PRO A 74 -3.25 19.11 10.46
C PRO A 74 -2.16 18.44 9.61
N ILE A 75 -2.58 17.69 8.57
CA ILE A 75 -1.65 16.97 7.67
C ILE A 75 -0.62 17.90 7.01
N LYS A 76 -0.95 19.17 6.76
CA LYS A 76 0.01 20.15 6.21
C LYS A 76 1.26 20.35 7.07
N THR A 77 1.23 19.95 8.34
CA THR A 77 2.39 20.01 9.25
C THR A 77 3.24 18.73 9.21
N TYR A 78 2.77 17.69 8.51
CA TYR A 78 3.43 16.38 8.47
C TYR A 78 4.62 16.40 7.50
N SER A 79 5.65 15.64 7.85
CA SER A 79 6.65 15.23 6.86
C SER A 79 6.06 14.20 5.90
N SER A 80 6.71 13.98 4.74
CA SER A 80 6.30 12.92 3.81
C SER A 80 6.29 11.54 4.47
N GLY A 81 7.25 11.28 5.36
CA GLY A 81 7.31 10.04 6.14
C GLY A 81 6.10 9.89 7.09
N MET A 82 5.71 10.95 7.80
CA MET A 82 4.52 10.93 8.67
C MET A 82 3.24 10.67 7.89
N THR A 83 3.09 11.33 6.74
CA THR A 83 1.95 11.12 5.85
C THR A 83 1.88 9.67 5.36
N MET A 84 3.03 9.10 4.97
CA MET A 84 3.11 7.71 4.51
C MET A 84 2.81 6.72 5.64
N ARG A 85 3.30 6.97 6.86
CA ARG A 85 2.99 6.14 8.03
C ARG A 85 1.50 6.08 8.29
N LEU A 86 0.80 7.22 8.22
CA LEU A 86 -0.65 7.26 8.39
C LEU A 86 -1.38 6.52 7.27
N ALA A 87 -1.01 6.78 6.01
CA ALA A 87 -1.63 6.12 4.86
C ALA A 87 -1.47 4.59 4.90
N PHE A 88 -0.25 4.11 5.22
CA PHE A 88 -0.01 2.68 5.34
C PHE A 88 -0.83 2.06 6.50
N SER A 89 -0.94 2.75 7.64
CA SER A 89 -1.73 2.28 8.77
C SER A 89 -3.21 2.14 8.39
N ILE A 90 -3.78 3.13 7.72
CA ILE A 90 -5.16 3.05 7.23
C ILE A 90 -5.31 1.87 6.24
N ALA A 91 -4.38 1.74 5.27
CA ALA A 91 -4.44 0.69 4.27
C ALA A 91 -4.44 -0.72 4.87
N ILE A 92 -3.51 -0.99 5.80
CA ILE A 92 -3.32 -2.34 6.35
C ILE A 92 -4.45 -2.74 7.29
N PHE A 93 -5.04 -1.79 8.03
CA PHE A 93 -6.14 -2.04 8.96
C PHE A 93 -7.53 -1.96 8.31
N SER A 94 -7.65 -1.43 7.09
CA SER A 94 -8.90 -1.49 6.31
C SER A 94 -9.23 -2.90 5.81
N GLN A 95 -8.31 -3.83 5.94
CA GLN A 95 -8.45 -5.24 5.55
C GLN A 95 -9.04 -5.43 4.14
N PRO A 96 -8.42 -4.87 3.11
CA PRO A 96 -8.88 -5.07 1.74
C PRO A 96 -8.64 -6.52 1.30
N GLN A 97 -9.39 -7.01 0.32
CA GLN A 97 -9.09 -8.29 -0.32
C GLN A 97 -7.82 -8.19 -1.19
N ILE A 98 -7.59 -7.02 -1.78
CA ILE A 98 -6.43 -6.75 -2.64
C ILE A 98 -5.78 -5.44 -2.20
N LEU A 99 -4.51 -5.51 -1.77
CA LEU A 99 -3.71 -4.33 -1.45
C LEU A 99 -2.67 -4.08 -2.55
N ILE A 100 -2.63 -2.87 -3.06
CA ILE A 100 -1.61 -2.44 -4.03
C ILE A 100 -0.62 -1.52 -3.33
N VAL A 101 0.65 -1.93 -3.34
CA VAL A 101 1.77 -1.19 -2.77
C VAL A 101 2.74 -0.84 -3.89
N ASP A 102 2.89 0.45 -4.19
CA ASP A 102 3.72 0.96 -5.27
C ASP A 102 4.85 1.81 -4.69
N GLU A 103 6.07 1.28 -4.69
CA GLU A 103 7.33 1.89 -4.19
C GLU A 103 7.26 2.61 -2.83
N ALA A 104 6.08 2.69 -2.24
CA ALA A 104 5.77 3.51 -1.08
C ALA A 104 6.43 3.05 0.24
N LEU A 105 6.97 1.83 0.29
CA LEU A 105 7.66 1.32 1.48
C LEU A 105 9.09 1.84 1.63
N SER A 106 9.62 2.50 0.61
CA SER A 106 10.94 3.14 0.66
C SER A 106 10.92 4.49 1.38
N VAL A 107 9.72 5.00 1.76
CA VAL A 107 9.55 6.29 2.44
C VAL A 107 9.38 6.04 3.95
N GLY A 108 10.35 6.49 4.71
CA GLY A 108 10.38 6.34 6.16
C GLY A 108 11.75 5.85 6.65
N ASP A 109 11.84 5.62 7.94
CA ASP A 109 13.05 5.01 8.52
C ASP A 109 13.02 3.47 8.39
N ALA A 110 14.17 2.85 8.58
CA ALA A 110 14.34 1.40 8.48
C ALA A 110 13.47 0.62 9.49
N HIS A 111 13.18 1.21 10.65
CA HIS A 111 12.34 0.59 11.67
C HIS A 111 10.90 0.46 11.19
N PHE A 112 10.31 1.55 10.68
CA PHE A 112 8.95 1.53 10.18
C PHE A 112 8.80 0.65 8.93
N SER A 113 9.80 0.67 8.03
CA SER A 113 9.84 -0.21 6.85
C SER A 113 9.82 -1.70 7.24
N ALA A 114 10.59 -2.10 8.25
CA ALA A 114 10.58 -3.46 8.77
C ALA A 114 9.20 -3.83 9.38
N LYS A 115 8.57 -2.91 10.10
CA LYS A 115 7.22 -3.06 10.67
C LYS A 115 6.17 -3.25 9.57
N CYS A 116 6.24 -2.45 8.48
CA CYS A 116 5.36 -2.59 7.32
C CYS A 116 5.53 -3.96 6.64
N THR A 117 6.78 -4.39 6.42
CA THR A 117 7.09 -5.70 5.82
C THR A 117 6.52 -6.84 6.65
N LYS A 118 6.65 -6.78 7.98
CA LYS A 118 6.06 -7.76 8.89
C LYS A 118 4.53 -7.78 8.77
N ALA A 119 3.89 -6.60 8.81
CA ALA A 119 2.44 -6.50 8.70
C ALA A 119 1.92 -7.04 7.36
N LEU A 120 2.63 -6.79 6.24
CA LEU A 120 2.25 -7.35 4.93
C LEU A 120 2.34 -8.88 4.93
N LYS A 121 3.37 -9.48 5.53
CA LYS A 121 3.49 -10.94 5.66
C LYS A 121 2.31 -11.54 6.45
N GLU A 122 2.00 -10.95 7.61
CA GLU A 122 0.88 -11.40 8.44
C GLU A 122 -0.47 -11.32 7.69
N ARG A 123 -0.69 -10.25 6.92
CA ARG A 123 -1.91 -10.10 6.11
C ARG A 123 -1.95 -11.08 4.94
N LYS A 124 -0.81 -11.36 4.32
CA LYS A 124 -0.69 -12.40 3.28
C LYS A 124 -1.08 -13.78 3.81
N GLU A 125 -0.62 -14.16 5.01
CA GLU A 125 -1.02 -15.39 5.69
C GLU A 125 -2.53 -15.45 5.95
N GLN A 126 -3.17 -14.30 6.16
CA GLN A 126 -4.63 -14.13 6.29
C GLN A 126 -5.36 -14.08 4.93
N LYS A 127 -4.69 -14.51 3.83
CA LYS A 127 -5.24 -14.58 2.46
C LYS A 127 -5.52 -13.24 1.80
N MET A 128 -4.94 -12.13 2.25
CA MET A 128 -4.94 -10.89 1.49
C MET A 128 -4.06 -11.06 0.23
N SER A 129 -4.59 -10.68 -0.92
CA SER A 129 -3.79 -10.60 -2.15
C SER A 129 -3.00 -9.28 -2.15
N ILE A 130 -1.70 -9.35 -2.44
CA ILE A 130 -0.84 -8.17 -2.48
C ILE A 130 -0.24 -8.04 -3.88
N ILE A 131 -0.43 -6.87 -4.50
CA ILE A 131 0.29 -6.45 -5.70
C ILE A 131 1.36 -5.49 -5.24
N TYR A 132 2.62 -5.92 -5.32
CA TYR A 132 3.77 -5.16 -4.84
C TYR A 132 4.64 -4.73 -6.01
N VAL A 133 4.79 -3.43 -6.20
CA VAL A 133 5.65 -2.84 -7.24
C VAL A 133 6.87 -2.24 -6.57
N SER A 134 8.04 -2.70 -6.92
CA SER A 134 9.30 -2.23 -6.34
C SER A 134 10.48 -2.48 -7.27
N HIS A 135 11.50 -1.65 -7.14
CA HIS A 135 12.82 -1.87 -7.72
C HIS A 135 13.81 -2.50 -6.71
N ASP A 136 13.41 -2.66 -5.44
CA ASP A 136 14.19 -3.38 -4.45
C ASP A 136 14.01 -4.90 -4.60
N LEU A 137 15.00 -5.54 -5.20
CA LEU A 137 14.99 -6.97 -5.47
C LEU A 137 14.95 -7.84 -4.20
N ASN A 138 15.43 -7.33 -3.07
CA ASN A 138 15.40 -8.05 -1.80
C ASN A 138 13.98 -8.08 -1.23
N SER A 139 13.25 -6.97 -1.26
CA SER A 139 11.87 -6.95 -0.81
C SER A 139 10.97 -7.82 -1.67
N LEU A 140 11.20 -7.90 -3.01
CA LEU A 140 10.49 -8.82 -3.89
C LEU A 140 10.69 -10.29 -3.49
N LYS A 141 11.93 -10.70 -3.15
CA LYS A 141 12.21 -12.07 -2.67
C LYS A 141 11.50 -12.40 -1.36
N ILE A 142 11.38 -11.40 -0.49
CA ILE A 142 10.82 -11.56 0.86
C ILE A 142 9.28 -11.62 0.86
N LEU A 143 8.64 -10.82 -0.01
CA LEU A 143 7.20 -10.59 0.03
C LEU A 143 6.42 -11.34 -1.06
N CYS A 144 7.02 -11.55 -2.24
CA CYS A 144 6.30 -12.05 -3.40
C CYS A 144 6.44 -13.56 -3.57
N ASP A 145 5.35 -14.24 -3.94
CA ASP A 145 5.37 -15.65 -4.38
C ASP A 145 5.67 -15.76 -5.87
N ARG A 146 5.28 -14.72 -6.63
CA ARG A 146 5.45 -14.63 -8.08
C ARG A 146 5.79 -13.21 -8.48
N VAL A 147 6.67 -13.07 -9.44
CA VAL A 147 7.11 -11.77 -9.96
C VAL A 147 6.83 -11.71 -11.47
N ILE A 148 6.48 -10.54 -11.94
CA ILE A 148 6.30 -10.20 -13.36
C ILE A 148 7.33 -9.14 -13.70
N LEU A 149 8.19 -9.43 -14.67
CA LEU A 149 9.13 -8.45 -15.24
C LEU A 149 8.46 -7.78 -16.43
N LEU A 150 8.34 -6.46 -16.33
CA LEU A 150 7.84 -5.61 -17.42
C LEU A 150 8.98 -4.82 -18.03
N ASN A 151 8.99 -4.72 -19.36
CA ASN A 151 9.90 -3.86 -20.10
C ASN A 151 9.11 -3.14 -21.22
N HIS A 152 9.13 -1.81 -21.21
CA HIS A 152 8.38 -0.98 -22.16
C HIS A 152 6.88 -1.36 -22.29
N GLY A 153 6.25 -1.77 -21.18
CA GLY A 153 4.84 -2.18 -21.14
C GLY A 153 4.57 -3.64 -21.56
N GLU A 154 5.58 -4.37 -21.98
CA GLU A 154 5.47 -5.79 -22.35
C GLU A 154 5.91 -6.72 -21.22
N VAL A 155 5.25 -7.86 -21.10
CA VAL A 155 5.63 -8.90 -20.13
C VAL A 155 6.80 -9.69 -20.68
N VAL A 156 7.98 -9.52 -20.09
CA VAL A 156 9.22 -10.23 -20.47
C VAL A 156 9.32 -11.60 -19.82
N LYS A 157 8.97 -11.68 -18.53
CA LYS A 157 9.08 -12.91 -17.75
C LYS A 157 8.06 -12.91 -16.62
N VAL A 158 7.53 -14.10 -16.36
CA VAL A 158 6.71 -14.40 -15.17
C VAL A 158 7.28 -15.65 -14.52
N GLY A 159 7.46 -15.63 -13.20
CA GLY A 159 8.00 -16.79 -12.49
C GLY A 159 8.24 -16.51 -11.01
N THR A 160 9.03 -17.38 -10.39
CA THR A 160 9.48 -17.16 -9.01
C THR A 160 10.34 -15.89 -8.93
N PRO A 161 10.45 -15.26 -7.74
CA PRO A 161 11.33 -14.10 -7.58
C PRO A 161 12.76 -14.37 -8.06
N GLU A 162 13.32 -15.53 -7.77
CA GLU A 162 14.68 -15.92 -8.17
C GLU A 162 14.83 -15.97 -9.69
N ASP A 163 13.91 -16.68 -10.37
CA ASP A 163 13.94 -16.81 -11.83
C ASP A 163 13.84 -15.49 -12.57
N VAL A 164 12.98 -14.60 -12.06
CA VAL A 164 12.73 -13.30 -12.69
C VAL A 164 13.86 -12.33 -12.41
N ILE A 165 14.39 -12.31 -11.18
CA ILE A 165 15.54 -11.46 -10.80
C ILE A 165 16.79 -11.86 -11.57
N ASN A 166 17.05 -13.16 -11.75
CA ASN A 166 18.18 -13.62 -12.59
C ASN A 166 18.04 -13.12 -14.02
N LYS A 167 16.83 -13.16 -14.60
CA LYS A 167 16.57 -12.62 -15.94
C LYS A 167 16.75 -11.10 -15.99
N TYR A 168 16.28 -10.37 -14.97
CA TYR A 168 16.46 -8.92 -14.85
C TYR A 168 17.93 -8.52 -14.84
N ASN A 169 18.75 -9.17 -13.99
CA ASN A 169 20.19 -8.92 -13.88
C ASN A 169 20.97 -9.24 -15.19
N PHE A 170 20.40 -10.08 -16.04
CA PHE A 170 20.99 -10.40 -17.34
C PHE A 170 20.64 -9.37 -18.42
N LEU A 171 19.63 -8.54 -18.20
CA LEU A 171 19.17 -7.52 -19.16
C LEU A 171 19.76 -6.13 -18.90
N ILE A 172 20.34 -5.92 -17.71
CA ILE A 172 21.06 -4.70 -17.31
C ILE A 172 22.57 -4.92 -17.57
#